data_75ebd3c0151957788d844edec6ebaf3e
#
_entry.id   75ebd3c0151957788d844edec6ebaf3e
#
_cell.length_a   1.000
_cell.length_b   1.000
_cell.length_c   1.000
_cell.angle_alpha   90.00
_cell.angle_beta   90.00
_cell.angle_gamma   90.00
#
_symmetry.space_group_name_H-M   'P 1'
#
loop_
_entity.id
_entity.type
_entity.pdbx_description
1 polymer ?
#
loop_
_entity_poly.entity_id
_entity_poly.type
_entity_poly.pdbx_seq_one_letter_code
_entity_poly.pdbx_strand_id
1 'polypeptide(L)'
;MLNNLSTLFTIFSRSLQIDNWYISNQFCGSCGKAVKPHETERAMICECKNTLIYPTISPCIIVLVTNGEELLLAHNKNFPGEFYSTLAGFIEPGESAESAIEREVFEEVSVRIKNITYYGSQSWPFPSQLMLGYHAEYDEGLISPDGVEIDKADWFNFKELPQVPTGNISISGKLIESYIEKLNS
;
A
#
# COMPACT_ATOMS: atom_id res chain seq x y z
N MET A 1 -13.38 -7.37 21.81
CA MET A 1 -12.18 -6.50 21.92
C MET A 1 -11.53 -6.17 20.57
N LEU A 2 -11.46 -7.07 19.60
CA LEU A 2 -10.85 -6.83 18.28
C LEU A 2 -11.52 -5.71 17.47
N ASN A 3 -12.85 -5.55 17.54
CA ASN A 3 -13.57 -4.47 16.85
C ASN A 3 -13.18 -3.06 17.30
N ASN A 4 -12.70 -2.88 18.53
CA ASN A 4 -12.29 -1.56 19.01
C ASN A 4 -10.95 -1.10 18.42
N LEU A 5 -9.99 -2.00 18.22
CA LEU A 5 -8.67 -1.64 17.70
C LEU A 5 -8.75 -1.21 16.22
N SER A 6 -9.49 -1.96 15.40
CA SER A 6 -9.74 -1.62 13.99
C SER A 6 -10.48 -0.28 13.85
N THR A 7 -11.49 -0.03 14.69
CA THR A 7 -12.22 1.24 14.70
C THR A 7 -11.32 2.40 15.12
N LEU A 8 -10.52 2.22 16.17
CA LEU A 8 -9.56 3.24 16.62
C LEU A 8 -8.51 3.55 15.57
N PHE A 9 -7.97 2.52 14.90
CA PHE A 9 -7.04 2.70 13.79
C PHE A 9 -7.67 3.50 12.63
N THR A 10 -8.91 3.21 12.28
CA THR A 10 -9.65 3.93 11.22
C THR A 10 -9.84 5.41 11.57
N ILE A 11 -10.25 5.71 12.82
CA ILE A 11 -10.43 7.10 13.28
C ILE A 11 -9.08 7.84 13.29
N PHE A 12 -8.04 7.22 13.86
CA PHE A 12 -6.70 7.77 13.90
C PHE A 12 -6.15 8.05 12.50
N SER A 13 -6.24 7.07 11.59
CA SER A 13 -5.80 7.18 10.20
C SER A 13 -6.47 8.36 9.49
N ARG A 14 -7.79 8.47 9.64
CA ARG A 14 -8.55 9.57 9.03
C ARG A 14 -8.15 10.93 9.60
N SER A 15 -7.99 11.02 10.91
CA SER A 15 -7.60 12.26 11.59
C SER A 15 -6.22 12.71 11.13
N LEU A 16 -5.25 11.79 11.11
CA LEU A 16 -3.89 12.08 10.68
C LEU A 16 -3.80 12.54 9.22
N GLN A 17 -4.52 11.86 8.32
CA GLN A 17 -4.54 12.24 6.90
C GLN A 17 -5.17 13.62 6.68
N ILE A 18 -6.26 13.93 7.39
CA ILE A 18 -6.92 15.24 7.28
C ILE A 18 -6.02 16.34 7.87
N ASP A 19 -5.39 16.09 8.99
CA ASP A 19 -4.49 17.05 9.64
C ASP A 19 -3.27 17.36 8.76
N ASN A 20 -2.60 16.32 8.26
CA ASN A 20 -1.47 16.47 7.33
C ASN A 20 -1.87 17.23 6.07
N TRP A 21 -3.03 16.92 5.48
CA TRP A 21 -3.54 17.63 4.33
C TRP A 21 -3.80 19.12 4.68
N TYR A 22 -4.45 19.40 5.79
CA TYR A 22 -4.75 20.77 6.21
C TYR A 22 -3.48 21.58 6.40
N ILE A 23 -2.48 21.04 7.09
CA ILE A 23 -1.20 21.71 7.33
C ILE A 23 -0.43 21.94 6.02
N SER A 24 -0.45 20.97 5.11
CA SER A 24 0.32 21.03 3.86
C SER A 24 -0.30 21.93 2.79
N ASN A 25 -1.61 22.24 2.89
CA ASN A 25 -2.34 22.97 1.86
C ASN A 25 -2.80 24.35 2.34
N GLN A 26 -1.86 25.17 2.81
CA GLN A 26 -2.14 26.53 3.28
C GLN A 26 -2.14 27.56 2.17
N PHE A 27 -1.60 27.22 0.98
CA PHE A 27 -1.47 28.11 -0.16
C PHE A 27 -1.98 27.45 -1.44
N CYS A 28 -2.56 28.27 -2.32
CA CYS A 28 -3.04 27.82 -3.63
C CYS A 28 -1.88 27.50 -4.58
N GLY A 29 -1.82 26.28 -5.08
CA GLY A 29 -0.80 25.85 -6.04
C GLY A 29 -0.81 26.60 -7.38
N SER A 30 -1.92 27.29 -7.72
CA SER A 30 -2.03 28.06 -8.96
C SER A 30 -1.61 29.51 -8.84
N CYS A 31 -1.81 30.17 -7.69
CA CYS A 31 -1.56 31.60 -7.56
C CYS A 31 -0.73 31.99 -6.32
N GLY A 32 -0.36 31.04 -5.46
CA GLY A 32 0.44 31.26 -4.26
C GLY A 32 -0.26 32.00 -3.11
N LYS A 33 -1.54 32.40 -3.24
CA LYS A 33 -2.28 33.06 -2.17
C LYS A 33 -2.73 32.06 -1.12
N ALA A 34 -2.87 32.54 0.12
CA ALA A 34 -3.43 31.73 1.20
C ALA A 34 -4.85 31.26 0.84
N VAL A 35 -5.16 30.03 1.21
CA VAL A 35 -6.48 29.43 1.06
C VAL A 35 -7.21 29.43 2.40
N LYS A 36 -8.52 29.24 2.37
CA LYS A 36 -9.35 29.13 3.57
C LYS A 36 -10.24 27.90 3.52
N PRO A 37 -10.69 27.35 4.65
CA PRO A 37 -11.65 26.27 4.67
C PRO A 37 -12.92 26.64 3.92
N HIS A 38 -13.45 25.69 3.13
CA HIS A 38 -14.75 25.85 2.50
C HIS A 38 -15.86 25.64 3.55
N GLU A 39 -16.98 26.33 3.39
CA GLU A 39 -18.05 26.39 4.42
C GLU A 39 -18.76 25.04 4.60
N THR A 40 -18.96 24.29 3.53
CA THR A 40 -19.77 23.05 3.54
C THR A 40 -18.99 21.81 3.09
N GLU A 41 -17.93 21.99 2.32
CA GLU A 41 -17.11 20.88 1.80
C GLU A 41 -15.86 20.67 2.67
N ARG A 42 -15.39 19.42 2.76
CA ARG A 42 -14.07 19.14 3.32
C ARG A 42 -13.00 19.48 2.28
N ALA A 43 -12.85 20.78 2.02
CA ALA A 43 -11.93 21.32 1.04
C ALA A 43 -11.37 22.67 1.54
N MET A 44 -10.21 23.04 1.01
CA MET A 44 -9.75 24.43 1.07
C MET A 44 -10.18 25.14 -0.21
N ILE A 45 -10.49 26.42 -0.14
CA ILE A 45 -10.90 27.24 -1.29
C ILE A 45 -9.94 28.40 -1.51
N CYS A 46 -9.59 28.64 -2.78
CA CYS A 46 -8.92 29.84 -3.23
C CYS A 46 -9.85 30.70 -4.08
N GLU A 47 -9.89 31.99 -3.80
CA GLU A 47 -10.72 32.97 -4.52
C GLU A 47 -10.25 33.24 -5.97
N CYS A 48 -9.01 32.84 -6.34
CA CYS A 48 -8.46 33.16 -7.65
C CYS A 48 -9.25 32.55 -8.82
N LYS A 49 -9.82 31.35 -8.66
CA LYS A 49 -10.63 30.64 -9.66
C LYS A 49 -11.71 29.78 -9.01
N ASN A 50 -12.12 30.08 -7.78
CA ASN A 50 -12.95 29.18 -6.97
C ASN A 50 -12.40 27.75 -6.92
N THR A 51 -11.07 27.61 -6.90
CA THR A 51 -10.40 26.29 -6.90
C THR A 51 -10.58 25.64 -5.54
N LEU A 52 -11.21 24.46 -5.54
CA LEU A 52 -11.32 23.60 -4.37
C LEU A 52 -10.13 22.64 -4.30
N ILE A 53 -9.53 22.53 -3.14
CA ILE A 53 -8.41 21.64 -2.85
C ILE A 53 -8.91 20.62 -1.83
N TYR A 54 -9.14 19.40 -2.30
CA TYR A 54 -9.59 18.26 -1.48
C TYR A 54 -8.41 17.52 -0.86
N PRO A 55 -8.64 16.74 0.23
CA PRO A 55 -7.64 15.81 0.75
C PRO A 55 -7.14 14.88 -0.36
N THR A 56 -5.82 14.82 -0.52
CA THR A 56 -5.18 13.95 -1.51
C THR A 56 -4.98 12.57 -0.91
N ILE A 57 -5.32 11.54 -1.69
CA ILE A 57 -5.08 10.14 -1.39
C ILE A 57 -4.24 9.57 -2.54
N SER A 58 -3.09 8.98 -2.21
CA SER A 58 -2.22 8.34 -3.18
C SER A 58 -2.59 6.87 -3.33
N PRO A 59 -3.01 6.40 -4.52
CA PRO A 59 -3.27 4.99 -4.74
C PRO A 59 -1.94 4.21 -4.75
N CYS A 60 -1.94 3.07 -4.06
CA CYS A 60 -0.78 2.21 -3.93
C CYS A 60 -1.25 0.76 -4.05
N ILE A 61 -0.57 -0.05 -4.85
CA ILE A 61 -0.82 -1.49 -4.90
C ILE A 61 -0.03 -2.19 -3.80
N ILE A 62 -0.52 -3.33 -3.37
CA ILE A 62 0.19 -4.26 -2.52
C ILE A 62 -0.18 -5.67 -2.94
N VAL A 63 0.80 -6.53 -3.19
CA VAL A 63 0.58 -7.84 -3.80
C VAL A 63 1.33 -8.95 -3.09
N LEU A 64 0.62 -10.02 -2.76
CA LEU A 64 1.21 -11.29 -2.38
C LEU A 64 1.40 -12.16 -3.62
N VAL A 65 2.64 -12.40 -4.00
CA VAL A 65 3.00 -13.33 -5.07
C VAL A 65 3.23 -14.71 -4.47
N THR A 66 2.64 -15.74 -5.08
CA THR A 66 2.68 -17.12 -4.56
C THR A 66 3.14 -18.11 -5.60
N ASN A 67 3.81 -19.19 -5.15
CA ASN A 67 4.22 -20.33 -5.97
C ASN A 67 3.93 -21.62 -5.20
N GLY A 68 2.72 -22.17 -5.36
CA GLY A 68 2.27 -23.33 -4.59
C GLY A 68 2.23 -23.08 -3.09
N GLU A 69 3.06 -23.74 -2.31
CA GLU A 69 3.16 -23.57 -0.84
C GLU A 69 4.10 -22.43 -0.44
N GLU A 70 4.69 -21.70 -1.38
CA GLU A 70 5.66 -20.66 -1.12
C GLU A 70 5.08 -19.27 -1.37
N LEU A 71 5.45 -18.32 -0.52
CA LEU A 71 5.11 -16.90 -0.57
C LEU A 71 6.37 -16.10 -0.87
N LEU A 72 6.32 -15.22 -1.86
CA LEU A 72 7.38 -14.25 -2.10
C LEU A 72 7.24 -13.11 -1.11
N LEU A 73 8.24 -12.98 -0.24
CA LEU A 73 8.30 -11.90 0.73
C LEU A 73 9.63 -11.15 0.59
N ALA A 74 9.59 -9.85 0.84
CA ALA A 74 10.71 -8.96 0.68
C ALA A 74 10.98 -8.12 1.93
N HIS A 75 12.24 -7.80 2.16
CA HIS A 75 12.69 -6.90 3.19
C HIS A 75 13.03 -5.54 2.57
N ASN A 76 12.32 -4.50 3.01
CA ASN A 76 12.66 -3.14 2.62
C ASN A 76 13.74 -2.60 3.57
N LYS A 77 14.78 -1.99 3.02
CA LYS A 77 15.92 -1.42 3.77
C LYS A 77 15.54 -0.44 4.88
N ASN A 78 14.37 0.20 4.75
CA ASN A 78 13.88 1.15 5.74
C ASN A 78 13.17 0.47 6.92
N PHE A 79 12.93 -0.83 6.86
CA PHE A 79 12.31 -1.57 7.97
C PHE A 79 13.37 -1.95 9.01
N PRO A 80 13.05 -1.84 10.31
CA PRO A 80 13.96 -2.26 11.35
C PRO A 80 14.06 -3.80 11.43
N GLY A 81 15.27 -4.29 11.60
CA GLY A 81 15.51 -5.73 11.81
C GLY A 81 15.24 -6.59 10.58
N GLU A 82 14.85 -7.84 10.78
CA GLU A 82 14.52 -8.78 9.71
C GLU A 82 12.99 -8.93 9.52
N PHE A 83 12.35 -7.83 9.20
CA PHE A 83 10.92 -7.77 8.99
C PHE A 83 10.60 -7.83 7.49
N TYR A 84 9.88 -8.87 7.08
CA TYR A 84 9.50 -9.10 5.69
C TYR A 84 8.04 -8.74 5.45
N SER A 85 7.72 -8.29 4.25
CA SER A 85 6.37 -7.92 3.82
C SER A 85 6.11 -8.38 2.38
N THR A 86 4.87 -8.24 1.95
CA THR A 86 4.49 -8.33 0.54
C THR A 86 4.97 -7.10 -0.21
N LEU A 87 5.17 -7.21 -1.53
CA LEU A 87 5.62 -6.11 -2.40
C LEU A 87 4.54 -5.04 -2.52
N ALA A 88 4.94 -3.76 -2.61
CA ALA A 88 4.00 -2.66 -2.69
C ALA A 88 4.63 -1.43 -3.34
N GLY A 89 3.87 -0.76 -4.23
CA GLY A 89 4.33 0.44 -4.89
C GLY A 89 3.20 1.37 -5.30
N PHE A 90 3.55 2.59 -5.71
CA PHE A 90 2.58 3.58 -6.15
C PHE A 90 2.10 3.31 -7.57
N ILE A 91 0.81 3.58 -7.81
CA ILE A 91 0.27 3.62 -9.16
C ILE A 91 0.67 4.96 -9.78
N GLU A 92 1.36 4.92 -10.92
CA GLU A 92 1.79 6.11 -11.62
C GLU A 92 0.67 6.71 -12.51
N PRO A 93 0.76 8.01 -12.86
CA PRO A 93 -0.21 8.63 -13.75
C PRO A 93 -0.32 7.91 -15.10
N GLY A 94 -1.51 7.41 -15.40
CA GLY A 94 -1.80 6.67 -16.64
C GLY A 94 -1.70 5.15 -16.53
N GLU A 95 -1.27 4.61 -15.39
CA GLU A 95 -1.28 3.17 -15.14
C GLU A 95 -2.65 2.66 -14.65
N SER A 96 -2.94 1.41 -14.97
CA SER A 96 -3.93 0.61 -14.25
C SER A 96 -3.28 -0.01 -13.00
N ALA A 97 -4.09 -0.47 -12.06
CA ALA A 97 -3.56 -1.16 -10.89
C ALA A 97 -2.81 -2.46 -11.27
N GLU A 98 -3.32 -3.19 -12.25
CA GLU A 98 -2.71 -4.42 -12.77
C GLU A 98 -1.33 -4.15 -13.40
N SER A 99 -1.22 -3.08 -14.22
CA SER A 99 0.05 -2.68 -14.81
C SER A 99 1.07 -2.23 -13.77
N ALA A 100 0.63 -1.50 -12.74
CA ALA A 100 1.48 -1.12 -11.61
C ALA A 100 1.99 -2.34 -10.84
N ILE A 101 1.15 -3.36 -10.62
CA ILE A 101 1.56 -4.60 -9.97
C ILE A 101 2.64 -5.32 -10.78
N GLU A 102 2.44 -5.48 -12.10
CA GLU A 102 3.43 -6.13 -12.96
C GLU A 102 4.77 -5.37 -12.98
N ARG A 103 4.72 -4.04 -13.04
CA ARG A 103 5.91 -3.18 -13.02
C ARG A 103 6.65 -3.27 -11.70
N GLU A 104 5.97 -3.05 -10.57
CA GLU A 104 6.59 -3.03 -9.24
C GLU A 104 7.22 -4.39 -8.90
N VAL A 105 6.51 -5.51 -9.14
CA VAL A 105 7.08 -6.83 -8.91
C VAL A 105 8.32 -7.07 -9.76
N PHE A 106 8.30 -6.62 -11.01
CA PHE A 106 9.45 -6.79 -11.88
C PHE A 106 10.63 -5.86 -11.50
N GLU A 107 10.35 -4.60 -11.14
CA GLU A 107 11.37 -3.62 -10.73
C GLU A 107 12.03 -4.02 -9.41
N GLU A 108 11.23 -4.41 -8.41
CA GLU A 108 11.73 -4.70 -7.07
C GLU A 108 12.47 -6.06 -6.98
N VAL A 109 12.00 -7.10 -7.70
CA VAL A 109 12.51 -8.48 -7.52
C VAL A 109 12.74 -9.26 -8.81
N SER A 110 12.57 -8.65 -9.99
CA SER A 110 12.80 -9.25 -11.33
C SER A 110 11.96 -10.49 -11.65
N VAL A 111 10.81 -10.65 -11.01
CA VAL A 111 9.88 -11.77 -11.21
C VAL A 111 8.71 -11.33 -12.09
N ARG A 112 8.25 -12.23 -12.97
CA ARG A 112 6.99 -12.07 -13.71
C ARG A 112 5.87 -12.84 -13.04
N ILE A 113 4.67 -12.29 -13.14
CA ILE A 113 3.49 -12.81 -12.46
C ILE A 113 2.33 -13.00 -13.44
N LYS A 114 1.35 -13.79 -13.00
CA LYS A 114 0.09 -14.03 -13.71
C LYS A 114 -1.07 -14.14 -12.72
N ASN A 115 -2.30 -14.27 -13.23
CA ASN A 115 -3.51 -14.52 -12.44
C ASN A 115 -3.71 -13.52 -11.32
N ILE A 116 -3.53 -12.21 -11.61
CA ILE A 116 -3.71 -11.13 -10.65
C ILE A 116 -5.19 -11.07 -10.22
N THR A 117 -5.44 -11.14 -8.92
CA THR A 117 -6.79 -11.16 -8.35
C THR A 117 -6.91 -10.14 -7.22
N TYR A 118 -7.89 -9.23 -7.32
CA TYR A 118 -8.17 -8.25 -6.26
C TYR A 118 -8.67 -8.93 -5.00
N TYR A 119 -8.10 -8.54 -3.85
CA TYR A 119 -8.48 -9.03 -2.53
C TYR A 119 -9.31 -8.03 -1.74
N GLY A 120 -8.87 -6.78 -1.65
CA GLY A 120 -9.50 -5.76 -0.84
C GLY A 120 -8.68 -4.48 -0.77
N SER A 121 -9.11 -3.52 0.05
CA SER A 121 -8.38 -2.26 0.22
C SER A 121 -8.27 -1.84 1.67
N GLN A 122 -7.28 -1.00 1.96
CA GLN A 122 -7.06 -0.42 3.27
C GLN A 122 -6.55 1.02 3.15
N SER A 123 -7.14 1.94 3.93
CA SER A 123 -6.56 3.26 4.14
C SER A 123 -5.30 3.14 5.00
N TRP A 124 -4.19 3.72 4.53
CA TRP A 124 -2.91 3.72 5.21
C TRP A 124 -2.40 5.14 5.41
N PRO A 125 -2.24 5.63 6.67
CA PRO A 125 -2.04 7.06 6.93
C PRO A 125 -0.58 7.53 6.84
N PHE A 126 0.32 6.75 6.27
CA PHE A 126 1.74 7.04 6.22
C PHE A 126 2.24 7.18 4.77
N PRO A 127 2.16 8.41 4.17
CA PRO A 127 1.49 9.59 4.70
C PRO A 127 -0.01 9.66 4.41
N SER A 128 -0.50 9.17 3.26
CA SER A 128 -1.90 9.27 2.81
C SER A 128 -2.17 8.32 1.66
N GLN A 129 -2.17 7.02 1.93
CA GLN A 129 -2.30 5.99 0.90
C GLN A 129 -3.65 5.28 0.96
N LEU A 130 -4.11 4.85 -0.21
CA LEU A 130 -5.13 3.81 -0.36
C LEU A 130 -4.44 2.56 -0.91
N MET A 131 -4.21 1.59 -0.02
CA MET A 131 -3.61 0.31 -0.39
C MET A 131 -4.66 -0.56 -1.07
N LEU A 132 -4.39 -0.99 -2.29
CA LEU A 132 -5.20 -1.93 -3.06
C LEU A 132 -4.49 -3.28 -3.05
N GLY A 133 -5.05 -4.26 -2.33
CA GLY A 133 -4.47 -5.57 -2.09
C GLY A 133 -4.83 -6.58 -3.16
N TYR A 134 -3.83 -7.32 -3.61
CA TYR A 134 -3.97 -8.35 -4.65
C TYR A 134 -3.23 -9.63 -4.27
N HIS A 135 -3.70 -10.75 -4.80
CA HIS A 135 -2.94 -11.98 -4.95
C HIS A 135 -2.50 -12.12 -6.40
N ALA A 136 -1.32 -12.64 -6.62
CA ALA A 136 -0.83 -13.02 -7.93
C ALA A 136 -0.05 -14.35 -7.86
N GLU A 137 0.04 -15.04 -8.97
CA GLU A 137 0.82 -16.27 -9.08
C GLU A 137 2.15 -15.98 -9.79
N TYR A 138 3.21 -16.62 -9.35
CA TYR A 138 4.49 -16.64 -10.05
C TYR A 138 4.32 -17.21 -11.46
N ASP A 139 4.97 -16.59 -12.43
CA ASP A 139 5.03 -17.09 -13.80
C ASP A 139 6.44 -17.53 -14.16
N GLU A 140 7.39 -16.61 -14.15
CA GLU A 140 8.79 -16.87 -14.48
C GLU A 140 9.75 -15.84 -13.88
N GLY A 141 11.05 -16.10 -13.96
CA GLY A 141 12.12 -15.20 -13.51
C GLY A 141 12.85 -15.75 -12.29
N LEU A 142 14.02 -15.19 -12.02
CA LEU A 142 14.79 -15.46 -10.80
C LEU A 142 14.70 -14.24 -9.89
N ILE A 143 14.48 -14.47 -8.62
CA ILE A 143 14.47 -13.39 -7.63
C ILE A 143 15.81 -12.66 -7.67
N SER A 144 15.75 -11.36 -7.92
CA SER A 144 16.89 -10.45 -7.91
C SER A 144 16.43 -9.12 -7.32
N PRO A 145 16.62 -8.89 -6.02
CA PRO A 145 16.29 -7.62 -5.38
C PRO A 145 16.99 -6.45 -6.07
N ASP A 146 16.30 -5.33 -6.19
CA ASP A 146 16.80 -4.11 -6.86
C ASP A 146 18.01 -3.48 -6.13
N GLY A 147 18.17 -3.81 -4.85
CA GLY A 147 19.21 -3.26 -4.01
C GLY A 147 19.05 -1.78 -3.66
N VAL A 148 17.95 -1.14 -4.08
CA VAL A 148 17.62 0.27 -3.78
C VAL A 148 16.61 0.34 -2.65
N GLU A 149 15.43 -0.19 -2.85
CA GLU A 149 14.37 -0.30 -1.85
C GLU A 149 14.37 -1.66 -1.18
N ILE A 150 14.46 -2.72 -1.95
CA ILE A 150 14.48 -4.11 -1.49
C ILE A 150 15.93 -4.61 -1.45
N ASP A 151 16.41 -5.02 -0.30
CA ASP A 151 17.74 -5.61 -0.16
C ASP A 151 17.73 -7.13 -0.06
N LYS A 152 16.61 -7.71 0.38
CA LYS A 152 16.41 -9.16 0.46
C LYS A 152 15.01 -9.53 -0.02
N ALA A 153 14.91 -10.56 -0.82
CA ALA A 153 13.64 -11.20 -1.16
C ALA A 153 13.88 -12.69 -1.36
N ASP A 154 12.93 -13.52 -0.96
CA ASP A 154 13.02 -14.96 -1.11
C ASP A 154 11.63 -15.61 -1.10
N TRP A 155 11.59 -16.89 -1.49
CA TRP A 155 10.45 -17.75 -1.32
C TRP A 155 10.43 -18.35 0.09
N PHE A 156 9.32 -18.18 0.79
CA PHE A 156 9.14 -18.74 2.14
C PHE A 156 7.98 -19.73 2.15
N ASN A 157 8.23 -20.94 2.63
CA ASN A 157 7.14 -21.90 2.83
C ASN A 157 6.15 -21.35 3.87
N PHE A 158 4.85 -21.50 3.61
CA PHE A 158 3.81 -20.94 4.47
C PHE A 158 3.84 -21.46 5.93
N LYS A 159 4.54 -22.58 6.19
CA LYS A 159 4.72 -23.17 7.52
C LYS A 159 5.92 -22.57 8.28
N GLU A 160 6.83 -21.91 7.57
CA GLU A 160 8.10 -21.39 8.12
C GLU A 160 8.32 -19.96 7.68
N LEU A 161 7.39 -19.07 8.05
CA LEU A 161 7.46 -17.67 7.69
C LEU A 161 8.44 -16.90 8.59
N PRO A 162 9.15 -15.90 8.03
CA PRO A 162 9.91 -14.93 8.82
C PRO A 162 8.96 -14.04 9.63
N GLN A 163 9.50 -13.01 10.28
CA GLN A 163 8.68 -12.01 10.92
C GLN A 163 7.93 -11.19 9.87
N VAL A 164 6.61 -11.26 9.88
CA VAL A 164 5.71 -10.58 8.92
C VAL A 164 4.63 -9.76 9.64
N PRO A 165 3.97 -8.81 8.94
CA PRO A 165 2.84 -8.08 9.48
C PRO A 165 1.68 -9.00 9.87
N THR A 166 0.93 -8.61 10.89
CA THR A 166 -0.32 -9.32 11.26
C THR A 166 -1.51 -8.75 10.49
N GLY A 167 -2.46 -9.59 10.11
CA GLY A 167 -3.69 -9.19 9.41
C GLY A 167 -4.61 -8.27 10.20
N ASN A 168 -4.44 -8.20 11.51
CA ASN A 168 -5.18 -7.26 12.36
C ASN A 168 -4.81 -5.79 12.12
N ILE A 169 -3.61 -5.51 11.59
CA ILE A 169 -3.06 -4.15 11.46
C ILE A 169 -2.92 -3.77 9.98
N SER A 170 -2.42 -4.67 9.13
CA SER A 170 -2.10 -4.33 7.75
C SER A 170 -2.73 -5.28 6.74
N ILE A 171 -3.01 -4.75 5.55
CA ILE A 171 -3.52 -5.55 4.43
C ILE A 171 -2.48 -6.57 3.95
N SER A 172 -1.17 -6.30 4.10
CA SER A 172 -0.12 -7.29 3.84
C SER A 172 -0.33 -8.55 4.68
N GLY A 173 -0.52 -8.38 5.99
CA GLY A 173 -0.81 -9.51 6.87
C GLY A 173 -2.10 -10.24 6.49
N LYS A 174 -3.17 -9.51 6.10
CA LYS A 174 -4.42 -10.13 5.64
C LYS A 174 -4.24 -10.97 4.37
N LEU A 175 -3.44 -10.49 3.42
CA LEU A 175 -3.10 -11.24 2.21
C LEU A 175 -2.39 -12.56 2.57
N ILE A 176 -1.40 -12.49 3.45
CA ILE A 176 -0.66 -13.67 3.92
C ILE A 176 -1.60 -14.65 4.63
N GLU A 177 -2.35 -14.17 5.64
CA GLU A 177 -3.29 -15.00 6.42
C GLU A 177 -4.34 -15.67 5.53
N SER A 178 -4.95 -14.93 4.60
CA SER A 178 -5.98 -15.47 3.70
C SER A 178 -5.45 -16.55 2.76
N TYR A 179 -4.19 -16.44 2.33
CA TYR A 179 -3.57 -17.48 1.50
C TYR A 179 -3.27 -18.75 2.31
N ILE A 180 -2.76 -18.60 3.53
CA ILE A 180 -2.53 -19.72 4.44
C ILE A 180 -3.84 -20.47 4.77
N GLU A 181 -4.92 -19.72 5.01
CA GLU A 181 -6.25 -20.32 5.23
C GLU A 181 -6.71 -21.14 4.01
N LYS A 182 -6.48 -20.63 2.80
CA LYS A 182 -6.79 -21.35 1.54
C LYS A 182 -5.99 -22.63 1.39
N LEU A 183 -4.70 -22.63 1.80
CA LEU A 183 -3.86 -23.83 1.72
C LEU A 183 -4.22 -24.92 2.75
N ASN A 184 -4.83 -24.52 3.86
CA ASN A 184 -5.23 -25.42 4.94
C ASN A 184 -6.68 -25.96 4.78
N SER A 185 -7.45 -25.50 3.80
CA SER A 185 -8.84 -25.90 3.53
C SER A 185 -8.93 -27.04 2.50
#